data_d42900d105e311b3b7a1ac113c80c802
#
_entry.id   d42900d105e311b3b7a1ac113c80c802
#
_cell.length_a   1.000
_cell.length_b   1.000
_cell.length_c   1.000
_cell.angle_alpha   90.00
_cell.angle_beta   90.00
_cell.angle_gamma   90.00
#
_symmetry.space_group_name_H-M   'P 1'
#
loop_
_entity.id
_entity.type
_entity.pdbx_description
1 polymer ?
#
loop_
_entity_poly.entity_id
_entity_poly.type
_entity_poly.pdbx_seq_one_letter_code
_entity_poly.pdbx_strand_id
1 'polypeptide(L)'
;MDSSIISVYDDGDIDNARRFLVESKLLKPPYYWLILPALPGCSPMHNPQQMVDGLMRMVRTIRDIDPDCFILVCAAGRASTYLATFAMLLGLHVRVGMEDTLWPYPHRDDIIKRNVDCFLHMKQIAQLLGRDLMTPAEYRQALGMPAKTMPATRVEKAHG
;
A
#
# COMPACT_ATOMS: atom_id res chain seq x y z
N MET A 1 -12.06 -5.27 -16.61
CA MET A 1 -12.40 -4.35 -15.52
C MET A 1 -11.20 -3.46 -15.30
N ASP A 2 -11.38 -2.16 -15.42
CA ASP A 2 -10.33 -1.20 -15.07
C ASP A 2 -10.34 -1.08 -13.55
N SER A 3 -9.35 -1.69 -12.89
CA SER A 3 -9.19 -1.57 -11.44
C SER A 3 -8.54 -0.22 -11.17
N SER A 4 -9.33 0.75 -10.78
CA SER A 4 -8.83 2.06 -10.36
C SER A 4 -8.44 2.02 -8.89
N ILE A 5 -7.29 2.66 -8.57
CA ILE A 5 -6.82 2.84 -7.19
C ILE A 5 -7.32 4.20 -6.70
N ILE A 6 -7.99 4.21 -5.56
CA ILE A 6 -8.44 5.43 -4.89
C ILE A 6 -7.33 5.86 -3.92
N SER A 7 -6.55 6.84 -4.31
CA SER A 7 -5.49 7.40 -3.45
C SER A 7 -6.07 8.47 -2.53
N VAL A 8 -5.80 8.35 -1.24
CA VAL A 8 -6.28 9.27 -0.20
C VAL A 8 -5.12 9.68 0.71
N TYR A 9 -5.05 10.94 1.02
CA TYR A 9 -3.98 11.56 1.81
C TYR A 9 -4.46 11.98 3.20
N ASP A 10 -5.77 12.24 3.33
CA ASP A 10 -6.43 12.61 4.58
C ASP A 10 -7.90 12.17 4.61
N ASP A 11 -8.60 12.51 5.69
CA ASP A 11 -10.02 12.15 5.85
C ASP A 11 -10.93 12.88 4.86
N GLY A 12 -10.56 14.08 4.40
CA GLY A 12 -11.31 14.84 3.39
C GLY A 12 -11.30 14.12 2.05
N ASP A 13 -10.18 13.52 1.66
CA ASP A 13 -10.08 12.72 0.45
C ASP A 13 -10.97 11.48 0.52
N ILE A 14 -11.06 10.84 1.69
CA ILE A 14 -11.95 9.68 1.89
C ILE A 14 -13.41 10.09 1.71
N ASP A 15 -13.82 11.23 2.28
CA ASP A 15 -15.19 11.74 2.12
C ASP A 15 -15.49 12.12 0.66
N ASN A 16 -14.55 12.77 -0.02
CA ASN A 16 -14.66 13.09 -1.45
C ASN A 16 -14.78 11.83 -2.30
N ALA A 17 -13.94 10.83 -2.07
CA ALA A 17 -14.01 9.56 -2.78
C ALA A 17 -15.35 8.85 -2.54
N ARG A 18 -15.85 8.83 -1.30
CA ARG A 18 -17.16 8.29 -0.97
C ARG A 18 -18.25 8.95 -1.81
N ARG A 19 -18.33 10.29 -1.80
CA ARG A 19 -19.42 11.05 -2.49
C ARG A 19 -19.32 10.94 -4.00
N PHE A 20 -18.12 11.17 -4.55
CA PHE A 20 -17.96 11.36 -5.99
C PHE A 20 -17.62 10.10 -6.77
N LEU A 21 -17.11 9.06 -6.12
CA LEU A 21 -16.69 7.82 -6.79
C LEU A 21 -17.59 6.63 -6.43
N VAL A 22 -17.91 6.47 -5.14
CA VAL A 22 -18.64 5.31 -4.62
C VAL A 22 -20.15 5.54 -4.70
N GLU A 23 -20.70 6.56 -4.03
CA GLU A 23 -22.13 6.83 -3.99
C GLU A 23 -22.68 7.23 -5.37
N SER A 24 -21.89 7.92 -6.18
CA SER A 24 -22.22 8.24 -7.56
C SER A 24 -22.20 7.02 -8.51
N LYS A 25 -21.70 5.87 -8.04
CA LYS A 25 -21.48 4.64 -8.82
C LYS A 25 -20.55 4.82 -10.03
N LEU A 26 -19.67 5.82 -9.98
CA LEU A 26 -18.63 6.03 -10.99
C LEU A 26 -17.64 4.87 -11.00
N LEU A 27 -17.27 4.37 -9.81
CA LEU A 27 -16.51 3.15 -9.64
C LEU A 27 -17.41 2.00 -9.18
N LYS A 28 -16.97 0.78 -9.45
CA LYS A 28 -17.63 -0.47 -9.03
C LYS A 28 -16.71 -1.26 -8.09
N PRO A 29 -17.27 -1.93 -7.07
CA PRO A 29 -16.49 -2.79 -6.19
C PRO A 29 -15.89 -3.98 -6.96
N PRO A 30 -14.81 -4.60 -6.45
CA PRO A 30 -14.16 -4.22 -5.19
C PRO A 30 -13.34 -2.94 -5.33
N TYR A 31 -13.39 -2.08 -4.30
CA TYR A 31 -12.60 -0.86 -4.30
C TYR A 31 -11.20 -1.12 -3.77
N TYR A 32 -10.24 -0.47 -4.41
CA TYR A 32 -8.84 -0.53 -4.03
C TYR A 32 -8.39 0.83 -3.51
N TRP A 33 -8.10 0.91 -2.22
CA TRP A 33 -7.70 2.13 -1.53
C TRP A 33 -6.20 2.17 -1.31
N LEU A 34 -5.59 3.32 -1.54
CA LEU A 34 -4.21 3.60 -1.23
C LEU A 34 -4.14 4.76 -0.24
N ILE A 35 -3.71 4.48 0.99
CA ILE A 35 -3.49 5.50 2.02
C ILE A 35 -2.04 6.00 1.91
N LEU A 36 -1.87 7.30 1.67
CA LEU A 36 -0.58 8.00 1.51
C LEU A 36 -0.44 9.12 2.54
N PRO A 37 -0.25 8.83 3.83
CA PRO A 37 -0.15 9.85 4.86
C PRO A 37 1.29 10.35 5.02
N ALA A 38 1.47 11.29 5.94
CA ALA A 38 2.77 11.80 6.39
C ALA A 38 3.57 12.63 5.37
N LEU A 39 2.96 13.00 4.26
CA LEU A 39 3.47 14.02 3.35
C LEU A 39 3.07 15.42 3.82
N PRO A 40 3.75 16.49 3.38
CA PRO A 40 3.32 17.86 3.67
C PRO A 40 1.88 18.11 3.21
N GLY A 41 1.03 18.57 4.13
CA GLY A 41 -0.40 18.82 3.87
C GLY A 41 -1.31 17.59 4.02
N CYS A 42 -0.76 16.41 4.27
CA CYS A 42 -1.51 15.18 4.49
C CYS A 42 -1.76 14.93 5.98
N SER A 43 -2.47 13.84 6.30
CA SER A 43 -2.66 13.40 7.69
C SER A 43 -1.33 13.24 8.40
N PRO A 44 -1.11 13.91 9.54
CA PRO A 44 0.17 13.85 10.25
C PRO A 44 0.37 12.48 10.88
N MET A 45 1.49 11.83 10.54
CA MET A 45 1.91 10.53 11.11
C MET A 45 3.41 10.56 11.38
N HIS A 46 3.87 11.59 12.12
CA HIS A 46 5.29 11.86 12.33
C HIS A 46 5.88 11.17 13.56
N ASN A 47 5.05 10.64 14.43
CA ASN A 47 5.46 9.88 15.60
C ASN A 47 4.58 8.63 15.76
N PRO A 48 4.99 7.63 16.55
CA PRO A 48 4.25 6.37 16.68
C PRO A 48 2.79 6.53 17.10
N GLN A 49 2.47 7.47 17.99
CA GLN A 49 1.09 7.70 18.43
C GLN A 49 0.21 8.21 17.29
N GLN A 50 0.68 9.20 16.55
CA GLN A 50 -0.01 9.71 15.37
C GLN A 50 -0.18 8.65 14.27
N MET A 51 0.81 7.76 14.09
CA MET A 51 0.72 6.64 13.15
C MET A 51 -0.40 5.68 13.52
N VAL A 52 -0.48 5.32 14.81
CA VAL A 52 -1.55 4.44 15.32
C VAL A 52 -2.92 5.09 15.16
N ASP A 53 -3.10 6.28 15.71
CA ASP A 53 -4.39 6.97 15.73
C ASP A 53 -4.87 7.33 14.32
N GLY A 54 -3.97 7.88 13.51
CA GLY A 54 -4.27 8.31 12.15
C GLY A 54 -4.60 7.14 11.23
N LEU A 55 -3.76 6.10 11.21
CA LEU A 55 -4.01 4.94 10.35
C LEU A 55 -5.29 4.21 10.76
N MET A 56 -5.50 3.99 12.06
CA MET A 56 -6.72 3.34 12.55
C MET A 56 -7.98 4.11 12.19
N ARG A 57 -7.94 5.45 12.29
CA ARG A 57 -9.07 6.29 11.91
C ARG A 57 -9.37 6.16 10.43
N MET A 58 -8.38 6.35 9.55
CA MET A 58 -8.57 6.25 8.09
C MET A 58 -9.06 4.86 7.69
N VAL A 59 -8.48 3.80 8.23
CA VAL A 59 -8.90 2.41 7.94
C VAL A 59 -10.35 2.16 8.37
N ARG A 60 -10.76 2.62 9.54
CA ARG A 60 -12.16 2.50 9.98
C ARG A 60 -13.11 3.24 9.05
N THR A 61 -12.81 4.50 8.73
CA THR A 61 -13.63 5.31 7.81
C THR A 61 -13.76 4.65 6.44
N ILE A 62 -12.69 4.07 5.90
CA ILE A 62 -12.74 3.34 4.62
C ILE A 62 -13.59 2.08 4.74
N ARG A 63 -13.43 1.30 5.81
CA ARG A 63 -14.20 0.06 6.03
C ARG A 63 -15.68 0.30 6.32
N ASP A 64 -16.04 1.47 6.85
CA ASP A 64 -17.44 1.87 6.98
C ASP A 64 -18.11 2.13 5.61
N ILE A 65 -17.31 2.48 4.59
CA ILE A 65 -17.78 2.66 3.20
C ILE A 65 -17.82 1.32 2.46
N ASP A 66 -16.77 0.52 2.61
CA ASP A 66 -16.61 -0.78 1.95
C ASP A 66 -15.89 -1.76 2.90
N PRO A 67 -16.64 -2.64 3.60
CA PRO A 67 -16.06 -3.60 4.55
C PRO A 67 -15.05 -4.58 3.93
N ASP A 68 -15.22 -4.91 2.65
CA ASP A 68 -14.42 -5.90 1.93
C ASP A 68 -13.33 -5.26 1.06
N CYS A 69 -13.05 -3.97 1.28
CA CYS A 69 -12.09 -3.22 0.49
C CYS A 69 -10.65 -3.74 0.62
N PHE A 70 -9.91 -3.61 -0.48
CA PHE A 70 -8.47 -3.82 -0.47
C PHE A 70 -7.77 -2.51 -0.08
N ILE A 71 -7.02 -2.53 1.01
CA ILE A 71 -6.29 -1.35 1.50
C ILE A 71 -4.79 -1.57 1.38
N LEU A 72 -4.14 -0.67 0.67
CA LEU A 72 -2.69 -0.55 0.54
C LEU A 72 -2.24 0.71 1.30
N VAL A 73 -1.20 0.59 2.11
CA VAL A 73 -0.60 1.72 2.83
C VAL A 73 0.76 2.01 2.23
N CYS A 74 0.97 3.26 1.83
CA CYS A 74 2.26 3.77 1.42
C CYS A 74 2.87 4.56 2.58
N ALA A 75 3.93 4.02 3.16
CA ALA A 75 4.62 4.64 4.27
C ALA A 75 5.59 5.72 3.77
N ALA A 76 5.08 6.93 3.56
CA ALA A 76 5.85 8.05 3.03
C ALA A 76 6.74 8.73 4.08
N GLY A 77 7.80 9.36 3.60
CA GLY A 77 8.70 10.16 4.41
C GLY A 77 9.32 9.39 5.58
N ARG A 78 9.43 10.01 6.73
CA ARG A 78 10.02 9.41 7.93
C ARG A 78 9.09 8.41 8.66
N ALA A 79 7.83 8.31 8.30
CA ALA A 79 6.91 7.32 8.87
C ALA A 79 7.27 5.87 8.48
N SER A 80 7.69 5.68 7.23
CA SER A 80 8.44 4.55 6.67
C SER A 80 8.16 3.18 7.34
N THR A 81 9.19 2.54 7.87
CA THR A 81 9.13 1.19 8.46
C THR A 81 8.10 1.06 9.58
N TYR A 82 7.94 2.07 10.43
CA TYR A 82 7.00 1.98 11.56
C TYR A 82 5.56 1.90 11.07
N LEU A 83 5.18 2.79 10.16
CA LEU A 83 3.83 2.79 9.61
C LEU A 83 3.56 1.55 8.76
N ALA A 84 4.53 1.10 7.96
CA ALA A 84 4.41 -0.14 7.18
C ALA A 84 4.26 -1.36 8.09
N THR A 85 5.02 -1.45 9.18
CA THR A 85 4.90 -2.53 10.17
C THR A 85 3.52 -2.52 10.82
N PHE A 86 3.04 -1.33 11.20
CA PHE A 86 1.72 -1.20 11.79
C PHE A 86 0.60 -1.59 10.82
N ALA A 87 0.71 -1.19 9.55
CA ALA A 87 -0.21 -1.63 8.51
C ALA A 87 -0.23 -3.17 8.36
N MET A 88 0.93 -3.82 8.38
CA MET A 88 1.04 -5.27 8.35
C MET A 88 0.39 -5.94 9.57
N LEU A 89 0.52 -5.38 10.78
CA LEU A 89 -0.17 -5.87 11.98
C LEU A 89 -1.70 -5.82 11.83
N LEU A 90 -2.24 -4.81 11.15
CA LEU A 90 -3.66 -4.64 10.87
C LEU A 90 -4.18 -5.54 9.73
N GLY A 91 -3.32 -6.34 9.11
CA GLY A 91 -3.71 -7.18 7.98
C GLY A 91 -3.79 -6.44 6.65
N LEU A 92 -3.22 -5.25 6.58
CA LEU A 92 -3.21 -4.42 5.37
C LEU A 92 -2.02 -4.76 4.48
N HIS A 93 -2.11 -4.33 3.23
CA HIS A 93 -1.01 -4.41 2.28
C HIS A 93 -0.13 -3.16 2.38
N VAL A 94 1.12 -3.28 1.95
CA VAL A 94 2.07 -2.16 1.99
C VAL A 94 2.74 -1.94 0.64
N ARG A 95 2.88 -0.68 0.27
CA ARG A 95 3.72 -0.23 -0.82
C ARG A 95 4.98 0.40 -0.24
N VAL A 96 6.14 0.06 -0.78
CA VAL A 96 7.43 0.61 -0.34
C VAL A 96 8.35 0.87 -1.51
N GLY A 97 9.12 1.95 -1.42
CA GLY A 97 10.12 2.31 -2.43
C GLY A 97 10.79 3.62 -2.11
N MET A 98 11.91 3.89 -2.78
CA MET A 98 12.67 5.13 -2.61
C MET A 98 11.97 6.36 -3.20
N GLU A 99 10.91 6.15 -3.97
CA GLU A 99 10.01 7.23 -4.39
C GLU A 99 9.29 7.85 -3.18
N ASP A 100 8.94 7.01 -2.21
CA ASP A 100 8.10 7.40 -1.08
C ASP A 100 8.95 7.82 0.14
N THR A 101 10.11 7.22 0.34
CA THR A 101 11.01 7.52 1.45
C THR A 101 12.47 7.22 1.14
N LEU A 102 13.35 8.05 1.71
CA LEU A 102 14.79 7.79 1.75
C LEU A 102 15.26 7.29 3.12
N TRP A 103 14.41 7.30 4.13
CA TRP A 103 14.75 6.94 5.50
C TRP A 103 14.07 5.64 5.93
N PRO A 104 14.82 4.64 6.44
CA PRO A 104 14.22 3.41 6.95
C PRO A 104 13.49 3.64 8.30
N TYR A 105 13.91 4.64 9.09
CA TYR A 105 13.37 4.89 10.43
C TYR A 105 13.13 6.38 10.69
N PRO A 106 12.08 6.74 11.47
CA PRO A 106 11.74 8.14 11.74
C PRO A 106 12.78 8.87 12.60
N HIS A 107 13.53 8.15 13.43
CA HIS A 107 14.47 8.71 14.42
C HIS A 107 15.94 8.59 14.02
N ARG A 108 16.22 8.17 12.78
CA ARG A 108 17.59 7.97 12.29
C ARG A 108 17.76 8.65 10.94
N ASP A 109 18.99 9.10 10.68
CA ASP A 109 19.34 9.75 9.41
C ASP A 109 20.04 8.81 8.41
N ASP A 110 20.01 7.51 8.68
CA ASP A 110 20.46 6.50 7.72
C ASP A 110 19.64 6.61 6.43
N ILE A 111 20.32 6.54 5.31
CA ILE A 111 19.68 6.65 4.00
C ILE A 111 19.66 5.29 3.31
N ILE A 112 18.51 4.92 2.79
CA ILE A 112 18.32 3.76 1.92
C ILE A 112 19.11 4.01 0.63
N LYS A 113 19.93 3.04 0.22
CA LYS A 113 20.83 3.19 -0.95
C LYS A 113 20.25 2.61 -2.23
N ARG A 114 19.42 1.58 -2.14
CA ARG A 114 18.86 0.88 -3.29
C ARG A 114 17.39 0.59 -3.06
N ASN A 115 16.59 0.70 -4.10
CA ASN A 115 15.15 0.43 -4.01
C ASN A 115 14.84 -1.00 -3.55
N VAL A 116 15.65 -1.96 -3.95
CA VAL A 116 15.49 -3.36 -3.50
C VAL A 116 15.65 -3.53 -2.00
N ASP A 117 16.43 -2.68 -1.34
CA ASP A 117 16.65 -2.74 0.10
C ASP A 117 15.36 -2.41 0.88
N CYS A 118 14.51 -1.53 0.35
CA CYS A 118 13.16 -1.26 0.91
C CYS A 118 12.32 -2.54 0.91
N PHE A 119 12.26 -3.22 -0.22
CA PHE A 119 11.50 -4.46 -0.37
C PHE A 119 12.02 -5.57 0.53
N LEU A 120 13.34 -5.81 0.55
CA LEU A 120 13.95 -6.86 1.36
C LEU A 120 13.73 -6.61 2.86
N HIS A 121 13.83 -5.35 3.29
CA HIS A 121 13.57 -4.97 4.67
C HIS A 121 12.12 -5.26 5.08
N MET A 122 11.15 -4.85 4.27
CA MET A 122 9.73 -5.13 4.54
C MET A 122 9.39 -6.61 4.47
N LYS A 123 10.01 -7.36 3.55
CA LYS A 123 9.87 -8.81 3.48
C LYS A 123 10.33 -9.48 4.77
N GLN A 124 11.47 -9.08 5.32
CA GLN A 124 11.97 -9.61 6.59
C GLN A 124 11.01 -9.33 7.75
N ILE A 125 10.48 -8.10 7.83
CA ILE A 125 9.49 -7.75 8.86
C ILE A 125 8.22 -8.60 8.71
N ALA A 126 7.70 -8.74 7.50
CA ALA A 126 6.52 -9.59 7.25
C ALA A 126 6.75 -11.02 7.73
N GLN A 127 7.90 -11.61 7.41
CA GLN A 127 8.27 -12.96 7.85
C GLN A 127 8.37 -13.07 9.39
N LEU A 128 8.96 -12.07 10.07
CA LEU A 128 9.02 -12.02 11.52
C LEU A 128 7.63 -11.91 12.17
N LEU A 129 6.67 -11.31 11.48
CA LEU A 129 5.26 -11.23 11.89
C LEU A 129 4.45 -12.49 11.51
N GLY A 130 5.10 -13.52 10.95
CA GLY A 130 4.43 -14.74 10.51
C GLY A 130 3.54 -14.56 9.29
N ARG A 131 3.86 -13.57 8.43
CA ARG A 131 3.11 -13.26 7.21
C ARG A 131 3.88 -13.65 5.97
N ASP A 132 3.18 -14.29 5.04
CA ASP A 132 3.72 -14.59 3.72
C ASP A 132 3.43 -13.46 2.74
N LEU A 133 4.29 -13.32 1.73
CA LEU A 133 4.05 -12.44 0.62
C LEU A 133 3.17 -13.12 -0.41
N MET A 134 2.16 -12.38 -0.89
CA MET A 134 1.37 -12.84 -2.02
C MET A 134 2.25 -13.01 -3.27
N THR A 135 2.01 -14.08 -4.00
CA THR A 135 2.52 -14.22 -5.36
C THR A 135 1.79 -13.23 -6.29
N PRO A 136 2.36 -12.88 -7.45
CA PRO A 136 1.66 -12.05 -8.45
C PRO A 136 0.32 -12.64 -8.90
N ALA A 137 0.18 -13.98 -8.88
CA ALA A 137 -1.08 -14.65 -9.24
C ALA A 137 -2.15 -14.44 -8.17
N GLU A 138 -1.81 -14.67 -6.90
CA GLU A 138 -2.71 -14.43 -5.76
C GLU A 138 -3.15 -12.97 -5.66
N TYR A 139 -2.21 -12.04 -5.85
CA TYR A 139 -2.51 -10.61 -5.87
C TYR A 139 -3.50 -10.24 -6.98
N ARG A 140 -3.30 -10.76 -8.20
CA ARG A 140 -4.26 -10.55 -9.31
C ARG A 140 -5.62 -11.13 -9.00
N GLN A 141 -5.65 -12.33 -8.42
CA GLN A 141 -6.89 -12.98 -8.02
C GLN A 141 -7.64 -12.17 -6.96
N ALA A 142 -6.93 -11.68 -5.94
CA ALA A 142 -7.51 -10.85 -4.88
C ALA A 142 -8.14 -9.56 -5.41
N LEU A 143 -7.58 -8.99 -6.48
CA LEU A 143 -8.09 -7.79 -7.13
C LEU A 143 -9.09 -8.07 -8.27
N GLY A 144 -9.49 -9.32 -8.50
CA GLY A 144 -10.36 -9.69 -9.62
C GLY A 144 -9.75 -9.41 -11.00
N MET A 145 -8.43 -9.33 -11.10
CA MET A 145 -7.72 -9.09 -12.35
C MET A 145 -7.54 -10.40 -13.14
N PRO A 146 -7.61 -10.36 -14.49
CA PRO A 146 -7.35 -11.55 -15.30
C PRO A 146 -5.92 -12.07 -15.07
N ALA A 147 -5.76 -13.39 -15.12
CA ALA A 147 -4.45 -14.02 -15.09
C ALA A 147 -3.57 -13.48 -16.23
N LYS A 148 -2.33 -13.13 -15.93
CA LYS A 148 -1.38 -12.72 -16.96
C LYS A 148 -0.93 -13.96 -17.72
N THR A 149 -1.35 -14.13 -18.95
CA THR A 149 -0.74 -15.10 -19.88
C THR A 149 0.70 -14.64 -20.13
N MET A 150 1.68 -15.37 -19.61
CA MET A 150 3.08 -15.14 -19.96
C MET A 150 3.24 -15.39 -21.46
N PRO A 151 3.77 -14.44 -22.24
CA PRO A 151 4.17 -14.76 -23.59
C PRO A 151 5.20 -15.89 -23.51
N ALA A 152 5.03 -16.92 -24.36
CA ALA A 152 5.98 -18.00 -24.45
C ALA A 152 7.38 -17.42 -24.65
N THR A 153 8.28 -17.72 -23.73
CA THR A 153 9.69 -17.28 -23.81
C THR A 153 10.24 -17.79 -25.14
N ARG A 154 10.50 -16.88 -26.07
CA ARG A 154 11.21 -17.22 -27.30
C ARG A 154 12.62 -17.67 -26.88
N VAL A 155 12.81 -18.97 -26.80
CA VAL A 155 14.14 -19.55 -26.70
C VAL A 155 14.79 -19.29 -28.04
N GLU A 156 15.55 -18.20 -28.15
CA GLU A 156 16.47 -18.04 -29.26
C GLU A 156 17.52 -19.13 -29.14
N LYS A 157 17.37 -20.12 -30.00
CA LYS A 157 18.46 -21.08 -30.25
C LYS A 157 19.63 -20.27 -30.82
N ALA A 158 20.62 -20.01 -29.98
CA ALA A 158 21.92 -19.62 -30.46
C ALA A 158 22.45 -20.78 -31.31
N HIS A 159 22.48 -20.59 -32.61
CA HIS A 159 23.13 -21.47 -33.55
C HIS A 159 24.56 -20.98 -33.77
N GLY A 160 25.51 -21.89 -33.53
CA GLY A 160 26.79 -21.92 -34.17
C GLY A 160 27.93 -21.17 -33.55
#